data_651e9d285c6e2759a58686c1a0954cf8
#
_entry.id   651e9d285c6e2759a58686c1a0954cf8
#
_cell.length_a   1.000
_cell.length_b   1.000
_cell.length_c   1.000
_cell.angle_alpha   90.00
_cell.angle_beta   90.00
_cell.angle_gamma   90.00
#
_symmetry.space_group_name_H-M   'P 1'
#
loop_
_entity.id
_entity.type
_entity.pdbx_description
1 polymer ?
#
loop_
_entity_poly.entity_id
_entity_poly.type
_entity_poly.pdbx_seq_one_letter_code
_entity_poly.pdbx_strand_id
1 'polypeptide(L)'
;MSALAVDSNYEVAYLGPEGSFAHLVAKQRYAGTSHRLIPLRSVDDVFEYLDLHENVKGLVPIENSSGGIIDPTVDGIIDRACRLFIEEELSIDVKLALMSKKGRKIERIYSHFAPLHHCGPYIKSNYPNATTMKCDSTPNAAKAAAADENGAAIGTLDAAEIYGLDDILAYEIRNEIPNVTQFFLVGRERNTSEDNKKTSLVVTLPNQPGGLVHFLNPFADSGVNLTRIQSRPVVGEPNTYNFLIELDHAESDPAVNAALKQAKEFTVRLNHVGSYPVMPRYQS
;
A
#
# COMPACT_ATOMS: atom_id res chain seq x y z
N MET A 1 10.80 29.92 7.27
CA MET A 1 11.96 29.01 7.13
C MET A 1 11.81 27.97 8.21
N SER A 2 11.08 26.89 7.91
CA SER A 2 10.89 25.76 8.82
C SER A 2 12.19 24.99 8.92
N ALA A 3 12.68 24.79 10.15
CA ALA A 3 13.82 23.95 10.41
C ALA A 3 13.45 22.53 9.94
N LEU A 4 14.09 22.09 8.86
CA LEU A 4 14.09 20.70 8.45
C LEU A 4 14.63 19.89 9.64
N ALA A 5 13.79 19.05 10.21
CA ALA A 5 14.20 18.08 11.20
C ALA A 5 15.43 17.34 10.67
N VAL A 6 16.39 17.12 11.54
CA VAL A 6 17.60 16.33 11.27
C VAL A 6 17.15 15.00 10.68
N ASP A 7 17.48 14.81 9.42
CA ASP A 7 17.19 13.59 8.68
C ASP A 7 18.01 12.46 9.32
N SER A 8 17.40 11.78 10.31
CA SER A 8 18.01 10.60 10.90
C SER A 8 18.06 9.55 9.80
N ASN A 9 19.25 9.19 9.37
CA ASN A 9 19.48 8.23 8.27
C ASN A 9 18.93 6.86 8.71
N TYR A 10 17.73 6.52 8.26
CA TYR A 10 17.08 5.23 8.51
C TYR A 10 16.97 4.41 7.21
N GLU A 11 16.80 3.11 7.34
CA GLU A 11 16.50 2.23 6.22
C GLU A 11 15.01 2.23 5.92
N VAL A 12 14.64 2.04 4.66
CA VAL A 12 13.25 1.90 4.22
C VAL A 12 13.05 0.51 3.64
N ALA A 13 12.43 -0.37 4.43
CA ALA A 13 12.00 -1.69 3.98
C ALA A 13 10.71 -1.56 3.15
N TYR A 14 10.61 -2.26 2.02
CA TYR A 14 9.44 -2.20 1.17
C TYR A 14 9.13 -3.55 0.52
N LEU A 15 7.87 -3.72 0.06
CA LEU A 15 7.47 -4.90 -0.70
C LEU A 15 8.15 -4.89 -2.07
N GLY A 16 9.21 -5.72 -2.21
CA GLY A 16 9.99 -5.89 -3.43
C GLY A 16 9.31 -6.74 -4.50
N PRO A 17 10.08 -7.14 -5.49
CA PRO A 17 11.47 -6.76 -5.74
C PRO A 17 11.62 -5.33 -6.32
N GLU A 18 12.85 -4.95 -6.68
CA GLU A 18 13.10 -3.71 -7.43
C GLU A 18 12.28 -3.68 -8.73
N GLY A 19 11.78 -2.50 -9.11
CA GLY A 19 10.85 -2.33 -10.24
C GLY A 19 9.37 -2.55 -9.88
N SER A 20 9.04 -2.89 -8.60
CA SER A 20 7.66 -2.92 -8.13
C SER A 20 7.10 -1.52 -7.91
N PHE A 21 5.76 -1.37 -7.79
CA PHE A 21 5.14 -0.08 -7.46
C PHE A 21 5.59 0.45 -6.10
N ALA A 22 5.82 -0.43 -5.11
CA ALA A 22 6.39 -0.02 -3.83
C ALA A 22 7.83 0.50 -3.98
N HIS A 23 8.65 -0.12 -4.87
CA HIS A 23 9.98 0.42 -5.22
C HIS A 23 9.88 1.82 -5.81
N LEU A 24 8.96 2.05 -6.77
CA LEU A 24 8.78 3.35 -7.41
C LEU A 24 8.42 4.43 -6.39
N VAL A 25 7.48 4.13 -5.49
CA VAL A 25 7.08 5.05 -4.42
C VAL A 25 8.26 5.34 -3.50
N ALA A 26 9.00 4.32 -3.04
CA ALA A 26 10.17 4.51 -2.20
C ALA A 26 11.25 5.35 -2.90
N LYS A 27 11.57 5.05 -4.16
CA LYS A 27 12.55 5.77 -4.98
C LYS A 27 12.18 7.25 -5.15
N GLN A 28 10.91 7.56 -5.42
CA GLN A 28 10.44 8.94 -5.59
C GLN A 28 10.36 9.68 -4.25
N ARG A 29 9.87 9.02 -3.17
CA ARG A 29 9.77 9.64 -1.83
C ARG A 29 11.13 10.00 -1.25
N TYR A 30 12.13 9.19 -1.50
CA TYR A 30 13.48 9.33 -0.95
C TYR A 30 14.52 9.78 -1.98
N ALA A 31 14.07 10.32 -3.12
CA ALA A 31 14.97 10.87 -4.15
C ALA A 31 15.88 11.96 -3.59
N GLY A 32 17.19 11.86 -3.86
CA GLY A 32 18.19 12.84 -3.39
C GLY A 32 18.55 12.71 -1.90
N THR A 33 18.05 11.71 -1.19
CA THR A 33 18.42 11.41 0.20
C THR A 33 19.43 10.26 0.27
N SER A 34 20.01 10.02 1.44
CA SER A 34 20.94 8.91 1.69
C SER A 34 20.26 7.66 2.27
N HIS A 35 18.93 7.61 2.29
CA HIS A 35 18.19 6.46 2.81
C HIS A 35 18.45 5.20 1.97
N ARG A 36 18.66 4.09 2.66
CA ARG A 36 18.84 2.79 2.01
C ARG A 36 17.49 2.11 1.83
N LEU A 37 17.16 1.72 0.60
CA LEU A 37 15.94 0.99 0.24
C LEU A 37 16.19 -0.51 0.31
N ILE A 38 15.39 -1.25 1.09
CA ILE A 38 15.54 -2.68 1.34
C ILE A 38 14.34 -3.43 0.75
N PRO A 39 14.51 -4.13 -0.40
CA PRO A 39 13.45 -4.94 -0.97
C PRO A 39 13.25 -6.24 -0.18
N LEU A 40 12.02 -6.50 0.24
CA LEU A 40 11.64 -7.72 0.94
C LEU A 40 10.60 -8.52 0.14
N ARG A 41 10.42 -9.80 0.45
CA ARG A 41 9.64 -10.73 -0.38
C ARG A 41 8.14 -10.59 -0.18
N SER A 42 7.73 -10.29 1.05
CA SER A 42 6.33 -10.19 1.46
C SER A 42 6.10 -8.99 2.37
N VAL A 43 4.84 -8.63 2.58
CA VAL A 43 4.43 -7.64 3.57
C VAL A 43 4.80 -8.09 4.99
N ASP A 44 4.66 -9.39 5.27
CA ASP A 44 5.03 -9.98 6.56
C ASP A 44 6.52 -9.81 6.83
N ASP A 45 7.39 -10.07 5.83
CA ASP A 45 8.84 -9.83 5.95
C ASP A 45 9.16 -8.35 6.24
N VAL A 46 8.38 -7.40 5.69
CA VAL A 46 8.56 -5.97 6.01
C VAL A 46 8.25 -5.71 7.49
N PHE A 47 7.16 -6.26 8.00
CA PHE A 47 6.81 -6.09 9.41
C PHE A 47 7.79 -6.82 10.35
N GLU A 48 8.26 -8.00 9.98
CA GLU A 48 9.31 -8.72 10.72
C GLU A 48 10.63 -7.94 10.74
N TYR A 49 11.00 -7.34 9.60
CA TYR A 49 12.19 -6.51 9.51
C TYR A 49 12.10 -5.29 10.44
N LEU A 50 10.93 -4.65 10.51
CA LEU A 50 10.66 -3.58 11.48
C LEU A 50 10.76 -4.05 12.93
N ASP A 51 10.33 -5.28 13.23
CA ASP A 51 10.43 -5.82 14.59
C ASP A 51 11.87 -6.07 15.02
N LEU A 52 12.75 -6.44 14.10
CA LEU A 52 14.14 -6.83 14.35
C LEU A 52 15.15 -5.67 14.31
N HIS A 53 14.80 -4.54 13.67
CA HIS A 53 15.71 -3.42 13.44
C HIS A 53 15.11 -2.11 13.98
N GLU A 54 15.95 -1.28 14.63
CA GLU A 54 15.45 -0.05 15.29
C GLU A 54 15.29 1.13 14.32
N ASN A 55 16.28 1.41 13.49
CA ASN A 55 16.29 2.56 12.59
C ASN A 55 15.74 2.20 11.21
N VAL A 56 14.49 1.72 11.14
CA VAL A 56 13.84 1.28 9.92
C VAL A 56 12.43 1.80 9.86
N LYS A 57 11.99 2.19 8.67
CA LYS A 57 10.59 2.40 8.33
C LYS A 57 10.15 1.38 7.29
N GLY A 58 8.88 1.01 7.32
CA GLY A 58 8.28 0.07 6.37
C GLY A 58 7.33 0.76 5.41
N LEU A 59 7.52 0.58 4.12
CA LEU A 59 6.57 1.02 3.09
C LEU A 59 5.75 -0.18 2.64
N VAL A 60 4.47 -0.20 3.02
CA VAL A 60 3.56 -1.32 2.78
C VAL A 60 2.32 -0.88 2.00
N PRO A 61 1.88 -1.63 0.97
CA PRO A 61 0.64 -1.33 0.26
C PRO A 61 -0.55 -1.64 1.16
N ILE A 62 -1.52 -0.74 1.25
CA ILE A 62 -2.74 -0.95 2.05
C ILE A 62 -3.96 -1.25 1.17
N GLU A 63 -4.05 -0.63 0.01
CA GLU A 63 -5.21 -0.77 -0.87
C GLU A 63 -4.83 -0.47 -2.31
N ASN A 64 -5.45 -1.19 -3.24
CA ASN A 64 -5.46 -0.85 -4.66
C ASN A 64 -6.90 -0.65 -5.12
N SER A 65 -7.19 0.46 -5.81
CA SER A 65 -8.57 0.81 -6.23
C SER A 65 -9.23 -0.21 -7.15
N SER A 66 -8.45 -1.11 -7.77
CA SER A 66 -8.93 -2.18 -8.65
C SER A 66 -8.80 -3.58 -8.03
N GLY A 67 -7.87 -3.75 -7.08
CA GLY A 67 -7.55 -5.03 -6.43
C GLY A 67 -8.12 -5.16 -5.02
N GLY A 68 -8.57 -4.05 -4.43
CA GLY A 68 -9.10 -4.01 -3.07
C GLY A 68 -8.02 -3.90 -2.00
N ILE A 69 -8.40 -4.28 -0.80
CA ILE A 69 -7.57 -4.18 0.41
C ILE A 69 -6.44 -5.21 0.42
N ILE A 70 -5.34 -4.86 1.06
CA ILE A 70 -4.18 -5.75 1.25
C ILE A 70 -4.20 -6.29 2.68
N ASP A 71 -4.87 -7.42 2.85
CA ASP A 71 -5.09 -8.05 4.16
C ASP A 71 -3.82 -8.23 5.01
N PRO A 72 -2.66 -8.67 4.48
CA PRO A 72 -1.44 -8.79 5.28
C PRO A 72 -1.00 -7.45 5.90
N THR A 73 -1.25 -6.32 5.24
CA THR A 73 -0.94 -5.00 5.81
C THR A 73 -1.89 -4.65 6.96
N VAL A 74 -3.19 -4.94 6.79
CA VAL A 74 -4.18 -4.74 7.87
C VAL A 74 -3.82 -5.58 9.09
N ASP A 75 -3.51 -6.86 8.89
CA ASP A 75 -3.11 -7.79 9.96
C ASP A 75 -1.82 -7.33 10.64
N GLY A 76 -0.80 -6.97 9.86
CA GLY A 76 0.48 -6.48 10.39
C GLY A 76 0.36 -5.21 11.25
N ILE A 77 -0.53 -4.28 10.88
CA ILE A 77 -0.83 -3.06 11.67
C ILE A 77 -1.60 -3.43 12.95
N ILE A 78 -2.62 -4.28 12.87
CA ILE A 78 -3.42 -4.71 14.01
C ILE A 78 -2.55 -5.39 15.07
N ASP A 79 -1.69 -6.31 14.66
CA ASP A 79 -0.81 -7.08 15.55
C ASP A 79 0.21 -6.19 16.28
N ARG A 80 0.52 -5.03 15.70
CA ARG A 80 1.53 -4.08 16.21
C ARG A 80 0.95 -2.74 16.67
N ALA A 81 -0.36 -2.65 16.84
CA ALA A 81 -1.09 -1.41 17.11
C ALA A 81 -0.66 -0.62 18.36
N CYS A 82 0.13 -1.21 19.24
CA CYS A 82 0.67 -0.53 20.44
C CYS A 82 2.14 -0.08 20.28
N ARG A 83 2.82 -0.44 19.18
CA ARG A 83 4.28 -0.22 19.03
C ARG A 83 4.72 0.30 17.65
N LEU A 84 3.87 0.21 16.64
CA LEU A 84 4.09 0.81 15.32
C LEU A 84 3.01 1.84 15.02
N PHE A 85 3.39 2.86 14.27
CA PHE A 85 2.52 3.95 13.88
C PHE A 85 2.59 4.15 12.37
N ILE A 86 1.46 4.53 11.78
CA ILE A 86 1.43 5.05 10.42
C ILE A 86 1.93 6.49 10.49
N GLU A 87 2.98 6.78 9.74
CA GLU A 87 3.63 8.07 9.72
C GLU A 87 3.26 8.92 8.50
N GLU A 88 2.95 8.27 7.37
CA GLU A 88 2.53 8.92 6.12
C GLU A 88 1.59 8.01 5.34
N GLU A 89 0.64 8.60 4.60
CA GLU A 89 -0.07 7.94 3.49
C GLU A 89 0.54 8.41 2.17
N LEU A 90 0.89 7.44 1.32
CA LEU A 90 1.43 7.69 -0.01
C LEU A 90 0.55 6.98 -1.05
N SER A 91 0.53 7.49 -2.28
CA SER A 91 -0.20 6.84 -3.36
C SER A 91 0.51 6.98 -4.69
N ILE A 92 0.25 6.04 -5.62
CA ILE A 92 0.79 6.06 -6.97
C ILE A 92 -0.31 5.71 -7.98
N ASP A 93 -0.33 6.43 -9.10
CA ASP A 93 -1.11 6.03 -10.27
C ASP A 93 -0.43 4.82 -10.93
N VAL A 94 -1.16 3.71 -11.03
CA VAL A 94 -0.65 2.47 -11.63
C VAL A 94 -0.84 2.53 -13.13
N LYS A 95 0.24 2.81 -13.86
CA LYS A 95 0.30 2.74 -15.32
C LYS A 95 1.04 1.48 -15.72
N LEU A 96 0.48 0.74 -16.68
CA LEU A 96 1.01 -0.53 -17.12
C LEU A 96 1.52 -0.40 -18.57
N ALA A 97 2.73 -0.93 -18.80
CA ALA A 97 3.32 -1.06 -20.12
C ALA A 97 3.40 -2.54 -20.55
N LEU A 98 3.20 -2.81 -21.82
CA LEU A 98 3.63 -4.07 -22.46
C LEU A 98 5.01 -3.85 -23.06
N MET A 99 5.97 -4.65 -22.65
CA MET A 99 7.37 -4.46 -22.95
C MET A 99 8.06 -5.77 -23.32
N SER A 100 9.00 -5.72 -24.24
CA SER A 100 9.77 -6.87 -24.73
C SER A 100 11.18 -6.47 -25.09
N LYS A 101 11.99 -7.39 -25.57
CA LYS A 101 13.23 -7.04 -26.29
C LYS A 101 12.94 -6.80 -27.76
N LYS A 102 13.64 -5.84 -28.35
CA LYS A 102 13.43 -5.43 -29.74
C LYS A 102 13.51 -6.58 -30.76
N GLY A 103 12.55 -6.59 -31.67
CA GLY A 103 12.52 -7.55 -32.77
C GLY A 103 11.98 -8.95 -32.41
N ARG A 104 11.48 -9.13 -31.21
CA ARG A 104 10.89 -10.43 -30.81
C ARG A 104 9.45 -10.60 -31.32
N LYS A 105 9.10 -11.83 -31.71
CA LYS A 105 7.71 -12.23 -31.90
C LYS A 105 7.09 -12.58 -30.55
N ILE A 106 5.95 -11.96 -30.21
CA ILE A 106 5.33 -12.19 -28.91
C ILE A 106 4.43 -13.42 -28.97
N GLU A 107 4.82 -14.46 -28.24
CA GLU A 107 4.09 -15.70 -28.06
C GLU A 107 3.66 -15.96 -26.61
N ARG A 108 4.38 -15.32 -25.64
CA ARG A 108 4.07 -15.41 -24.21
C ARG A 108 4.09 -14.03 -23.58
N ILE A 109 3.05 -13.74 -22.78
CA ILE A 109 2.93 -12.48 -22.04
C ILE A 109 2.91 -12.81 -20.55
N TYR A 110 3.93 -12.35 -19.85
CA TYR A 110 4.16 -12.55 -18.42
C TYR A 110 3.63 -11.38 -17.62
N SER A 111 2.91 -11.62 -16.52
CA SER A 111 2.62 -10.62 -15.50
C SER A 111 2.07 -11.26 -14.22
N HIS A 112 1.88 -10.42 -13.20
CA HIS A 112 1.07 -10.77 -12.04
C HIS A 112 -0.40 -10.94 -12.45
N PHE A 113 -1.18 -11.70 -11.65
CA PHE A 113 -2.57 -12.02 -12.02
C PHE A 113 -3.44 -10.77 -12.22
N ALA A 114 -3.27 -9.73 -11.38
CA ALA A 114 -4.08 -8.52 -11.46
C ALA A 114 -3.87 -7.74 -12.78
N PRO A 115 -2.65 -7.38 -13.20
CA PRO A 115 -2.40 -6.80 -14.52
C PRO A 115 -2.88 -7.69 -15.68
N LEU A 116 -2.70 -9.02 -15.62
CA LEU A 116 -3.21 -9.93 -16.66
C LEU A 116 -4.73 -9.86 -16.76
N HIS A 117 -5.43 -9.78 -15.64
CA HIS A 117 -6.88 -9.61 -15.63
C HIS A 117 -7.31 -8.25 -16.21
N HIS A 118 -6.66 -7.17 -15.75
CA HIS A 118 -6.99 -5.82 -16.17
C HIS A 118 -6.69 -5.56 -17.65
N CYS A 119 -5.55 -6.04 -18.14
CA CYS A 119 -5.14 -5.90 -19.54
C CYS A 119 -5.71 -7.00 -20.46
N GLY A 120 -6.51 -7.93 -19.94
CA GLY A 120 -7.07 -9.06 -20.69
C GLY A 120 -7.73 -8.69 -22.01
N PRO A 121 -8.64 -7.70 -22.08
CA PRO A 121 -9.24 -7.26 -23.33
C PRO A 121 -8.22 -6.76 -24.36
N TYR A 122 -7.22 -5.97 -23.92
CA TYR A 122 -6.14 -5.49 -24.77
C TYR A 122 -5.29 -6.67 -25.32
N ILE A 123 -4.90 -7.60 -24.45
CA ILE A 123 -4.12 -8.79 -24.84
C ILE A 123 -4.89 -9.59 -25.90
N LYS A 124 -6.16 -9.88 -25.64
CA LYS A 124 -6.99 -10.67 -26.54
C LYS A 124 -7.18 -10.01 -27.90
N SER A 125 -7.27 -8.68 -27.95
CA SER A 125 -7.46 -7.93 -29.20
C SER A 125 -6.17 -7.83 -30.03
N ASN A 126 -5.01 -7.59 -29.37
CA ASN A 126 -3.76 -7.30 -30.07
C ASN A 126 -2.83 -8.51 -30.19
N TYR A 127 -2.94 -9.48 -29.26
CA TYR A 127 -2.10 -10.67 -29.19
C TYR A 127 -2.95 -11.94 -28.99
N PRO A 128 -3.93 -12.23 -29.88
CA PRO A 128 -4.91 -13.32 -29.70
C PRO A 128 -4.28 -14.71 -29.60
N ASN A 129 -3.07 -14.88 -30.14
CA ASN A 129 -2.34 -16.15 -30.15
C ASN A 129 -1.28 -16.24 -29.02
N ALA A 130 -1.10 -15.19 -28.22
CA ALA A 130 -0.16 -15.22 -27.13
C ALA A 130 -0.73 -15.94 -25.89
N THR A 131 0.09 -16.74 -25.26
CA THR A 131 -0.24 -17.41 -23.99
C THR A 131 0.11 -16.48 -22.82
N THR A 132 -0.81 -16.29 -21.88
CA THR A 132 -0.53 -15.52 -20.67
C THR A 132 0.11 -16.40 -19.60
N MET A 133 1.20 -15.91 -18.99
CA MET A 133 2.00 -16.57 -17.97
C MET A 133 1.94 -15.80 -16.67
N LYS A 134 1.45 -16.44 -15.60
CA LYS A 134 1.34 -15.80 -14.28
C LYS A 134 2.69 -15.85 -13.55
N CYS A 135 3.05 -14.71 -12.96
CA CYS A 135 4.20 -14.56 -12.07
C CYS A 135 3.77 -13.96 -10.73
N ASP A 136 4.60 -14.12 -9.71
CA ASP A 136 4.32 -13.63 -8.35
C ASP A 136 4.36 -12.09 -8.24
N SER A 137 5.05 -11.42 -9.18
CA SER A 137 5.12 -9.97 -9.26
C SER A 137 5.36 -9.49 -10.69
N THR A 138 5.08 -8.21 -10.97
CA THR A 138 5.37 -7.59 -12.27
C THR A 138 6.88 -7.52 -12.59
N PRO A 139 7.80 -7.26 -11.63
CA PRO A 139 9.23 -7.36 -11.92
C PRO A 139 9.70 -8.80 -12.19
N ASN A 140 9.16 -9.81 -11.50
CA ASN A 140 9.46 -11.21 -11.81
C ASN A 140 8.99 -11.59 -13.22
N ALA A 141 7.86 -11.03 -13.65
CA ALA A 141 7.36 -11.17 -15.02
C ALA A 141 8.32 -10.52 -16.03
N ALA A 142 8.83 -9.32 -15.76
CA ALA A 142 9.82 -8.66 -16.60
C ALA A 142 11.11 -9.48 -16.71
N LYS A 143 11.59 -10.02 -15.59
CA LYS A 143 12.76 -10.92 -15.56
C LYS A 143 12.52 -12.19 -16.40
N ALA A 144 11.35 -12.82 -16.27
CA ALA A 144 11.00 -14.01 -17.04
C ALA A 144 10.91 -13.71 -18.55
N ALA A 145 10.24 -12.61 -18.92
CA ALA A 145 10.15 -12.16 -20.30
C ALA A 145 11.52 -11.83 -20.91
N ALA A 146 12.43 -11.24 -20.13
CA ALA A 146 13.80 -10.96 -20.58
C ALA A 146 14.59 -12.22 -20.93
N ALA A 147 14.33 -13.32 -20.25
CA ALA A 147 14.97 -14.62 -20.48
C ALA A 147 14.31 -15.44 -21.61
N ASP A 148 13.10 -15.09 -22.04
CA ASP A 148 12.34 -15.81 -23.05
C ASP A 148 12.45 -15.13 -24.42
N GLU A 149 12.91 -15.86 -25.46
CA GLU A 149 13.09 -15.33 -26.83
C GLU A 149 11.80 -14.79 -27.47
N ASN A 150 10.62 -15.30 -27.07
CA ASN A 150 9.31 -14.90 -27.57
C ASN A 150 8.43 -14.28 -26.45
N GLY A 151 9.08 -13.75 -25.41
CA GLY A 151 8.40 -13.21 -24.24
C GLY A 151 8.21 -11.71 -24.27
N ALA A 152 7.06 -11.27 -23.71
CA ALA A 152 6.79 -9.90 -23.33
C ALA A 152 6.32 -9.87 -21.87
N ALA A 153 6.43 -8.73 -21.20
CA ALA A 153 5.91 -8.54 -19.85
C ALA A 153 4.93 -7.38 -19.79
N ILE A 154 3.96 -7.46 -18.88
CA ILE A 154 3.16 -6.31 -18.46
C ILE A 154 3.61 -5.91 -17.08
N GLY A 155 4.04 -4.64 -16.93
CA GLY A 155 4.57 -4.11 -15.67
C GLY A 155 4.86 -2.62 -15.74
N THR A 156 5.77 -2.16 -14.89
CA THR A 156 6.23 -0.77 -14.82
C THR A 156 7.34 -0.49 -15.84
N LEU A 157 7.51 0.76 -16.25
CA LEU A 157 8.63 1.16 -17.11
C LEU A 157 10.00 0.97 -16.40
N ASP A 158 10.07 1.21 -15.09
CA ASP A 158 11.28 0.93 -14.30
C ASP A 158 11.67 -0.57 -14.37
N ALA A 159 10.71 -1.48 -14.35
CA ALA A 159 11.00 -2.90 -14.54
C ALA A 159 11.56 -3.19 -15.94
N ALA A 160 11.09 -2.48 -16.99
CA ALA A 160 11.67 -2.60 -18.31
C ALA A 160 13.16 -2.20 -18.33
N GLU A 161 13.50 -1.08 -17.73
CA GLU A 161 14.87 -0.59 -17.61
C GLU A 161 15.76 -1.57 -16.83
N ILE A 162 15.31 -1.98 -15.64
CA ILE A 162 16.07 -2.88 -14.76
C ILE A 162 16.36 -4.23 -15.43
N TYR A 163 15.38 -4.80 -16.15
CA TYR A 163 15.50 -6.14 -16.73
C TYR A 163 15.86 -6.14 -18.22
N GLY A 164 16.14 -4.97 -18.81
CA GLY A 164 16.62 -4.84 -20.19
C GLY A 164 15.55 -5.21 -21.23
N LEU A 165 14.31 -4.79 -21.02
CA LEU A 165 13.21 -4.86 -22.00
C LEU A 165 13.15 -3.50 -22.70
N ASP A 166 13.83 -3.38 -23.84
CA ASP A 166 14.12 -2.13 -24.54
C ASP A 166 13.08 -1.74 -25.61
N ASP A 167 12.03 -2.55 -25.77
CA ASP A 167 10.93 -2.32 -26.71
C ASP A 167 9.60 -2.15 -25.95
N ILE A 168 9.11 -0.92 -25.86
CA ILE A 168 7.82 -0.62 -25.24
C ILE A 168 6.73 -0.71 -26.31
N LEU A 169 6.06 -1.84 -26.35
CA LEU A 169 5.03 -2.16 -27.35
C LEU A 169 3.71 -1.41 -27.12
N ALA A 170 3.40 -1.09 -25.86
CA ALA A 170 2.28 -0.24 -25.47
C ALA A 170 2.52 0.33 -24.07
N TYR A 171 1.96 1.51 -23.84
CA TYR A 171 2.01 2.17 -22.53
C TYR A 171 0.62 2.66 -22.14
N GLU A 172 0.38 2.80 -20.81
CA GLU A 172 -0.92 3.15 -20.25
C GLU A 172 -2.05 2.22 -20.73
N ILE A 173 -1.76 0.91 -20.78
CA ILE A 173 -2.75 -0.08 -21.17
C ILE A 173 -3.93 -0.01 -20.20
N ARG A 174 -5.15 0.21 -20.74
CA ARG A 174 -6.39 0.32 -20.00
C ARG A 174 -6.46 1.49 -19.01
N ASN A 175 -6.43 2.69 -19.54
CA ASN A 175 -6.52 3.95 -18.81
C ASN A 175 -7.96 4.40 -18.48
N GLU A 176 -8.99 3.60 -18.81
CA GLU A 176 -10.41 4.00 -18.69
C GLU A 176 -10.90 4.05 -17.22
N ILE A 177 -10.26 3.29 -16.33
CA ILE A 177 -10.59 3.24 -14.91
C ILE A 177 -9.35 3.62 -14.12
N PRO A 178 -9.43 4.63 -13.22
CA PRO A 178 -8.32 4.98 -12.34
C PRO A 178 -7.83 3.75 -11.58
N ASN A 179 -6.52 3.51 -11.65
CA ASN A 179 -5.87 2.43 -10.91
C ASN A 179 -4.83 3.06 -9.99
N VAL A 180 -5.15 3.14 -8.72
CA VAL A 180 -4.33 3.79 -7.70
C VAL A 180 -3.99 2.79 -6.62
N THR A 181 -2.72 2.70 -6.25
CA THR A 181 -2.30 1.96 -5.07
C THR A 181 -1.94 2.94 -3.97
N GLN A 182 -2.53 2.73 -2.80
CA GLN A 182 -2.22 3.45 -1.56
C GLN A 182 -1.23 2.63 -0.72
N PHE A 183 -0.33 3.35 -0.06
CA PHE A 183 0.69 2.78 0.81
C PHE A 183 0.70 3.52 2.14
N PHE A 184 1.09 2.83 3.19
CA PHE A 184 1.47 3.43 4.45
C PHE A 184 2.97 3.34 4.64
N LEU A 185 3.56 4.44 5.09
CA LEU A 185 4.87 4.44 5.72
C LEU A 185 4.64 4.19 7.21
N VAL A 186 5.17 3.10 7.71
CA VAL A 186 5.01 2.68 9.11
C VAL A 186 6.36 2.70 9.83
N GLY A 187 6.36 3.12 11.07
CA GLY A 187 7.56 3.21 11.90
C GLY A 187 7.22 3.19 13.39
N ARG A 188 8.22 3.48 14.23
CA ARG A 188 8.07 3.45 15.69
C ARG A 188 7.73 4.81 16.30
N GLU A 189 7.77 5.87 15.50
CA GLU A 189 7.55 7.22 15.95
C GLU A 189 6.16 7.73 15.60
N ARG A 190 5.55 8.49 16.49
CA ARG A 190 4.29 9.18 16.19
C ARG A 190 4.59 10.43 15.39
N ASN A 191 3.88 10.60 14.28
CA ASN A 191 3.92 11.85 13.56
C ASN A 191 3.07 12.91 14.30
N THR A 192 3.73 14.00 14.71
CA THR A 192 3.11 15.12 15.45
C THR A 192 3.00 16.38 14.60
N SER A 193 3.14 16.28 13.29
CA SER A 193 3.06 17.43 12.37
C SER A 193 1.68 18.08 12.38
N GLU A 194 1.65 19.40 12.24
CA GLU A 194 0.42 20.16 12.00
C GLU A 194 -0.19 19.88 10.59
N ASP A 195 0.60 19.28 9.69
CA ASP A 195 0.16 18.89 8.35
C ASP A 195 -0.62 17.57 8.33
N ASN A 196 -0.82 16.91 9.48
CA ASN A 196 -1.61 15.68 9.56
C ASN A 196 -3.04 15.93 9.09
N LYS A 197 -3.57 14.99 8.30
CA LYS A 197 -4.89 15.07 7.65
C LYS A 197 -5.78 13.90 7.99
N LYS A 198 -5.21 12.77 8.37
CA LYS A 198 -5.93 11.54 8.69
C LYS A 198 -5.50 10.98 10.04
N THR A 199 -6.36 10.16 10.62
CA THR A 199 -6.06 9.40 11.84
C THR A 199 -6.52 7.97 11.66
N SER A 200 -5.67 7.00 12.00
CA SER A 200 -6.03 5.59 12.01
C SER A 200 -6.09 5.03 13.43
N LEU A 201 -7.08 4.17 13.64
CA LEU A 201 -7.39 3.51 14.89
C LEU A 201 -7.47 2.01 14.68
N VAL A 202 -6.99 1.24 15.66
CA VAL A 202 -7.31 -0.18 15.80
C VAL A 202 -8.21 -0.36 17.01
N VAL A 203 -9.41 -0.88 16.78
CA VAL A 203 -10.47 -0.95 17.78
C VAL A 203 -10.97 -2.38 17.92
N THR A 204 -11.06 -2.88 19.15
CA THR A 204 -11.78 -4.12 19.47
C THR A 204 -13.11 -3.76 20.09
N LEU A 205 -14.21 -4.23 19.51
CA LEU A 205 -15.56 -3.95 19.98
C LEU A 205 -16.17 -5.16 20.69
N PRO A 206 -17.07 -4.94 21.68
CA PRO A 206 -17.81 -6.02 22.29
C PRO A 206 -18.74 -6.67 21.25
N ASN A 207 -18.83 -7.98 21.25
CA ASN A 207 -19.75 -8.73 20.38
C ASN A 207 -21.18 -8.64 20.89
N GLN A 208 -21.86 -7.56 20.57
CA GLN A 208 -23.26 -7.31 20.96
C GLN A 208 -24.02 -6.56 19.87
N PRO A 209 -25.35 -6.68 19.80
CA PRO A 209 -26.15 -5.93 18.86
C PRO A 209 -25.89 -4.42 18.97
N GLY A 210 -25.63 -3.78 17.83
CA GLY A 210 -25.35 -2.34 17.75
C GLY A 210 -23.93 -1.90 18.15
N GLY A 211 -23.02 -2.82 18.56
CA GLY A 211 -21.69 -2.45 19.05
C GLY A 211 -20.91 -1.54 18.11
N LEU A 212 -20.84 -1.89 16.82
CA LEU A 212 -20.20 -1.03 15.81
C LEU A 212 -20.93 0.30 15.60
N VAL A 213 -22.25 0.28 15.58
CA VAL A 213 -23.07 1.50 15.40
C VAL A 213 -22.85 2.48 16.56
N HIS A 214 -22.87 2.02 17.80
CA HIS A 214 -22.64 2.85 18.99
C HIS A 214 -21.23 3.44 18.99
N PHE A 215 -20.22 2.69 18.50
CA PHE A 215 -18.87 3.22 18.36
C PHE A 215 -18.77 4.29 17.26
N LEU A 216 -19.51 4.15 16.14
CA LEU A 216 -19.42 5.06 15.00
C LEU A 216 -20.26 6.35 15.18
N ASN A 217 -21.36 6.32 15.94
CA ASN A 217 -22.25 7.45 16.13
C ASN A 217 -21.53 8.73 16.59
N PRO A 218 -20.63 8.72 17.60
CA PRO A 218 -19.94 9.93 18.04
C PRO A 218 -19.17 10.65 16.92
N PHE A 219 -18.61 9.90 15.96
CA PHE A 219 -17.91 10.48 14.82
C PHE A 219 -18.90 11.16 13.86
N ALA A 220 -20.00 10.47 13.54
CA ALA A 220 -21.05 11.04 12.70
C ALA A 220 -21.66 12.31 13.31
N ASP A 221 -21.97 12.30 14.61
CA ASP A 221 -22.51 13.43 15.34
C ASP A 221 -21.54 14.62 15.41
N SER A 222 -20.24 14.35 15.39
CA SER A 222 -19.17 15.35 15.36
C SER A 222 -18.78 15.80 13.96
N GLY A 223 -19.41 15.26 12.89
CA GLY A 223 -19.09 15.58 11.50
C GLY A 223 -17.76 15.00 11.01
N VAL A 224 -17.21 14.01 11.69
CA VAL A 224 -15.96 13.34 11.33
C VAL A 224 -16.26 12.20 10.35
N ASN A 225 -15.71 12.29 9.14
CA ASN A 225 -15.89 11.28 8.11
C ASN A 225 -14.92 10.10 8.29
N LEU A 226 -15.37 8.89 7.91
CA LEU A 226 -14.54 7.70 7.84
C LEU A 226 -14.21 7.39 6.39
N THR A 227 -12.94 7.14 6.10
CA THR A 227 -12.47 6.79 4.75
C THR A 227 -12.13 5.32 4.60
N ARG A 228 -11.92 4.60 5.71
CA ARG A 228 -11.66 3.15 5.70
C ARG A 228 -12.23 2.48 6.95
N ILE A 229 -12.78 1.28 6.76
CA ILE A 229 -13.13 0.37 7.82
C ILE A 229 -12.87 -1.07 7.36
N GLN A 230 -12.01 -1.78 8.10
CA GLN A 230 -11.66 -3.18 7.82
C GLN A 230 -11.80 -4.00 9.08
N SER A 231 -12.55 -5.09 9.01
CA SER A 231 -12.72 -6.00 10.14
C SER A 231 -11.84 -7.23 9.98
N ARG A 232 -11.15 -7.61 11.06
CA ARG A 232 -10.35 -8.84 11.12
C ARG A 232 -10.72 -9.63 12.38
N PRO A 233 -10.93 -10.95 12.28
CA PRO A 233 -11.21 -11.78 13.45
C PRO A 233 -10.02 -11.78 14.40
N VAL A 234 -10.28 -11.77 15.70
CA VAL A 234 -9.24 -11.95 16.71
C VAL A 234 -8.87 -13.43 16.77
N VAL A 235 -7.61 -13.75 16.55
CA VAL A 235 -7.13 -15.13 16.58
C VAL A 235 -7.34 -15.73 17.99
N GLY A 236 -8.00 -16.86 18.06
CA GLY A 236 -8.30 -17.56 19.34
C GLY A 236 -9.52 -17.05 20.11
N GLU A 237 -10.17 -15.97 19.64
CA GLU A 237 -11.38 -15.42 20.27
C GLU A 237 -12.57 -15.46 19.28
N PRO A 238 -13.37 -16.55 19.26
CA PRO A 238 -14.53 -16.65 18.37
C PRO A 238 -15.49 -15.47 18.52
N ASN A 239 -15.96 -14.95 17.38
CA ASN A 239 -16.91 -13.83 17.31
C ASN A 239 -16.35 -12.47 17.84
N THR A 240 -15.06 -12.36 18.10
CA THR A 240 -14.40 -11.09 18.44
C THR A 240 -13.67 -10.57 17.22
N TYR A 241 -13.78 -9.26 16.95
CA TYR A 241 -13.19 -8.61 15.79
C TYR A 241 -12.38 -7.37 16.19
N ASN A 242 -11.25 -7.22 15.56
CA ASN A 242 -10.54 -5.95 15.47
C ASN A 242 -11.01 -5.19 14.23
N PHE A 243 -11.08 -3.87 14.33
CA PHE A 243 -11.39 -2.97 13.22
C PHE A 243 -10.24 -1.99 13.04
N LEU A 244 -9.65 -1.97 11.83
CA LEU A 244 -8.80 -0.87 11.39
C LEU A 244 -9.73 0.20 10.78
N ILE A 245 -9.75 1.38 11.39
CA ILE A 245 -10.62 2.49 11.02
C ILE A 245 -9.74 3.69 10.69
N GLU A 246 -10.06 4.39 9.59
CA GLU A 246 -9.39 5.61 9.17
C GLU A 246 -10.39 6.76 9.16
N LEU A 247 -10.03 7.85 9.83
CA LEU A 247 -10.77 9.10 9.91
C LEU A 247 -10.12 10.13 8.98
N ASP A 248 -10.96 10.91 8.28
CA ASP A 248 -10.50 11.98 7.37
C ASP A 248 -10.25 13.31 8.14
N HIS A 249 -9.57 13.20 9.28
CA HIS A 249 -9.21 14.33 10.15
C HIS A 249 -7.97 13.97 10.98
N ALA A 250 -7.19 14.99 11.32
CA ALA A 250 -6.07 14.83 12.24
C ALA A 250 -6.54 14.54 13.67
N GLU A 251 -5.73 13.81 14.45
CA GLU A 251 -6.00 13.56 15.87
C GLU A 251 -6.11 14.87 16.68
N SER A 252 -5.39 15.92 16.26
CA SER A 252 -5.42 17.24 16.91
C SER A 252 -6.74 18.03 16.71
N ASP A 253 -7.60 17.56 15.79
CA ASP A 253 -8.90 18.20 15.54
C ASP A 253 -9.81 18.07 16.77
N PRO A 254 -10.38 19.17 17.29
CA PRO A 254 -11.30 19.14 18.44
C PRO A 254 -12.50 18.22 18.25
N ALA A 255 -13.04 18.08 17.00
CA ALA A 255 -14.15 17.20 16.69
C ALA A 255 -13.75 15.73 16.86
N VAL A 256 -12.54 15.35 16.39
CA VAL A 256 -11.99 14.00 16.56
C VAL A 256 -11.78 13.69 18.04
N ASN A 257 -11.20 14.62 18.81
CA ASN A 257 -10.97 14.44 20.24
C ASN A 257 -12.28 14.24 21.01
N ALA A 258 -13.32 15.04 20.70
CA ALA A 258 -14.64 14.91 21.31
C ALA A 258 -15.29 13.56 20.98
N ALA A 259 -15.26 13.15 19.70
CA ALA A 259 -15.80 11.89 19.25
C ALA A 259 -15.07 10.69 19.87
N LEU A 260 -13.74 10.69 19.88
CA LEU A 260 -12.93 9.63 20.48
C LEU A 260 -13.20 9.42 21.97
N LYS A 261 -13.37 10.52 22.71
CA LYS A 261 -13.70 10.45 24.15
C LYS A 261 -15.00 9.70 24.41
N GLN A 262 -16.03 9.95 23.58
CA GLN A 262 -17.33 9.26 23.68
C GLN A 262 -17.23 7.83 23.13
N ALA A 263 -16.64 7.64 21.95
CA ALA A 263 -16.53 6.35 21.29
C ALA A 263 -15.77 5.32 22.13
N LYS A 264 -14.80 5.76 22.92
CA LYS A 264 -14.00 4.91 23.81
C LYS A 264 -14.84 4.12 24.80
N GLU A 265 -15.98 4.66 25.25
CA GLU A 265 -16.89 4.00 26.18
C GLU A 265 -17.52 2.74 25.59
N PHE A 266 -17.55 2.61 24.27
CA PHE A 266 -18.12 1.46 23.54
C PHE A 266 -17.06 0.45 23.11
N THR A 267 -15.80 0.56 23.56
CA THR A 267 -14.71 -0.29 23.12
C THR A 267 -14.20 -1.22 24.22
N VAL A 268 -13.74 -2.41 23.82
CA VAL A 268 -12.93 -3.29 24.68
C VAL A 268 -11.47 -2.78 24.67
N ARG A 269 -10.99 -2.41 23.49
CA ARG A 269 -9.64 -1.85 23.29
C ARG A 269 -9.69 -0.80 22.19
N LEU A 270 -8.94 0.28 22.36
CA LEU A 270 -8.72 1.31 21.35
C LEU A 270 -7.25 1.71 21.34
N ASN A 271 -6.60 1.53 20.18
CA ASN A 271 -5.23 1.97 19.95
C ASN A 271 -5.21 3.02 18.83
N HIS A 272 -4.52 4.12 19.05
CA HIS A 272 -4.16 5.07 18.01
C HIS A 272 -2.93 4.54 17.28
N VAL A 273 -3.08 4.25 16.00
CA VAL A 273 -1.99 3.73 15.16
C VAL A 273 -1.40 4.78 14.22
N GLY A 274 -1.76 6.03 14.41
CA GLY A 274 -1.13 7.19 13.77
C GLY A 274 -2.12 8.29 13.43
N SER A 275 -1.61 9.53 13.44
CA SER A 275 -2.17 10.67 12.73
C SER A 275 -1.10 11.16 11.77
N TYR A 276 -1.43 11.36 10.49
CA TYR A 276 -0.42 11.47 9.45
C TYR A 276 -0.86 12.35 8.28
N PRO A 277 0.12 12.92 7.53
CA PRO A 277 -0.15 13.63 6.30
C PRO A 277 -0.47 12.67 5.15
N VAL A 278 -1.25 13.17 4.19
CA VAL A 278 -1.46 12.53 2.89
C VAL A 278 -0.52 13.20 1.89
N MET A 279 0.43 12.43 1.38
CA MET A 279 1.42 12.93 0.44
C MET A 279 0.83 13.12 -0.97
N PRO A 280 1.39 14.01 -1.80
CA PRO A 280 1.01 14.11 -3.21
C PRO A 280 1.13 12.76 -3.92
N ARG A 281 0.21 12.51 -4.87
CA ARG A 281 0.20 11.27 -5.63
C ARG A 281 1.39 11.19 -6.59
N TYR A 282 2.11 10.07 -6.52
CA TYR A 282 3.21 9.75 -7.44
C TYR A 282 2.71 9.23 -8.78
N GLN A 283 3.59 9.25 -9.77
CA GLN A 283 3.33 8.72 -11.11
C GLN A 283 4.26 7.52 -11.38
N SER A 284 3.75 6.49 -12.09
CA SER A 284 4.53 5.31 -12.47
C SER A 284 4.91 5.31 -13.95
#